data_7b15bba6297c42277bb78b1fa166472b
#
_entry.id   7b15bba6297c42277bb78b1fa166472b
#
_cell.length_a   1.000
_cell.length_b   1.000
_cell.length_c   1.000
_cell.angle_alpha   90.00
_cell.angle_beta   90.00
_cell.angle_gamma   90.00
#
_symmetry.space_group_name_H-M   'P 1'
#
loop_
_entity.id
_entity.type
_entity.pdbx_description
1 polymer ?
#
loop_
_entity_poly.entity_id
_entity_poly.type
_entity_poly.pdbx_seq_one_letter_code
_entity_poly.pdbx_strand_id
1 'polypeptide(L)'
;MSDLVLSLANTTLDSTGDLRTWLQDEEVLGSEDSAEASLRLVEFSSLRGSIRELLDASIGGGPFPAAAVERINEVSARVPRVLRLEGDGPSEAPLSAGLTPVILARIAWSAIELVGGPDRTRARRCGSCGRYFVSTRSDRLWCSNACGNRTRVARHHARRRVSAP
;
A
#
# COMPACT_ATOMS: atom_id res chain seq x y z
N MET A 1 -3.50 -8.26 -5.90
CA MET A 1 -3.76 -6.80 -6.05
C MET A 1 -3.49 -6.00 -4.78
N SER A 2 -3.57 -6.59 -3.59
CA SER A 2 -3.22 -5.88 -2.31
C SER A 2 -1.73 -5.51 -2.18
N ASP A 3 -0.83 -6.09 -2.97
CA ASP A 3 0.61 -5.92 -2.82
C ASP A 3 1.08 -4.51 -3.18
N LEU A 4 0.58 -3.93 -4.29
CA LEU A 4 0.99 -2.60 -4.74
C LEU A 4 0.62 -1.48 -3.74
N VAL A 5 -0.57 -1.56 -3.13
CA VAL A 5 -1.02 -0.62 -2.09
C VAL A 5 -0.14 -0.70 -0.85
N LEU A 6 0.10 -1.93 -0.37
CA LEU A 6 0.94 -2.14 0.82
C LEU A 6 2.40 -1.78 0.55
N SER A 7 2.88 -2.05 -0.66
CA SER A 7 4.21 -1.66 -1.08
C SER A 7 4.36 -0.14 -1.05
N LEU A 8 3.44 0.61 -1.68
CA LEU A 8 3.45 2.08 -1.62
C LEU A 8 3.34 2.61 -0.18
N ALA A 9 2.42 2.06 0.62
CA ALA A 9 2.25 2.49 2.02
C ALA A 9 3.52 2.29 2.85
N ASN A 10 4.32 1.28 2.52
CA ASN A 10 5.55 0.90 3.23
C ASN A 10 6.83 1.49 2.67
N THR A 11 6.79 2.11 1.48
CA THR A 11 7.97 2.70 0.87
C THR A 11 8.23 4.11 1.41
N THR A 12 9.46 4.59 1.28
CA THR A 12 9.84 5.98 1.52
C THR A 12 9.95 6.68 0.17
N LEU A 13 9.32 7.84 0.02
CA LEU A 13 9.32 8.64 -1.20
C LEU A 13 9.83 10.06 -0.89
N ASP A 14 11.14 10.20 -0.75
CA ASP A 14 11.78 11.48 -0.42
C ASP A 14 12.24 12.21 -1.70
N SER A 15 12.37 11.48 -2.80
CA SER A 15 12.80 12.01 -4.08
C SER A 15 12.09 11.36 -5.27
N THR A 16 12.16 12.01 -6.43
CA THR A 16 11.69 11.42 -7.70
C THR A 16 12.49 10.15 -8.06
N GLY A 17 13.75 10.05 -7.62
CA GLY A 17 14.57 8.86 -7.78
C GLY A 17 14.00 7.68 -7.00
N ASP A 18 13.59 7.89 -5.75
CA ASP A 18 12.96 6.84 -4.94
C ASP A 18 11.66 6.35 -5.58
N LEU A 19 10.84 7.28 -6.08
CA LEU A 19 9.60 6.95 -6.78
C LEU A 19 9.88 6.12 -8.04
N ARG A 20 10.87 6.50 -8.82
CA ARG A 20 11.25 5.75 -10.03
C ARG A 20 11.71 4.34 -9.69
N THR A 21 12.61 4.21 -8.72
CA THR A 21 13.10 2.91 -8.25
C THR A 21 11.94 2.03 -7.78
N TRP A 22 11.04 2.59 -6.96
CA TRP A 22 9.87 1.85 -6.50
C TRP A 22 8.96 1.38 -7.65
N LEU A 23 8.70 2.23 -8.64
CA LEU A 23 7.87 1.87 -9.81
C LEU A 23 8.52 0.79 -10.69
N GLN A 24 9.86 0.78 -10.78
CA GLN A 24 10.61 -0.26 -11.47
C GLN A 24 10.58 -1.58 -10.70
N ASP A 25 10.80 -1.55 -9.38
CA ASP A 25 10.78 -2.74 -8.52
C ASP A 25 9.40 -3.42 -8.51
N GLU A 26 8.32 -2.65 -8.64
CA GLU A 26 6.95 -3.16 -8.75
C GLU A 26 6.54 -3.56 -10.18
N GLU A 27 7.48 -3.52 -11.13
CA GLU A 27 7.25 -3.83 -12.56
C GLU A 27 6.10 -3.01 -13.18
N VAL A 28 5.86 -1.81 -12.67
CA VAL A 28 4.80 -0.91 -13.14
C VAL A 28 5.28 -0.07 -14.30
N LEU A 29 6.59 0.23 -14.33
CA LEU A 29 7.27 0.91 -15.44
C LEU A 29 8.11 -0.10 -16.22
N GLY A 30 7.91 -0.14 -17.53
CA GLY A 30 8.85 -0.78 -18.45
C GLY A 30 10.17 0.01 -18.53
N SER A 31 11.22 -0.64 -18.96
CA SER A 31 12.55 -0.02 -19.13
C SER A 31 12.57 1.14 -20.14
N GLU A 32 11.59 1.19 -21.04
CA GLU A 32 11.46 2.22 -22.09
C GLU A 32 10.56 3.40 -21.65
N ASP A 33 9.71 3.23 -20.66
CA ASP A 33 8.76 4.24 -20.18
C ASP A 33 9.41 5.34 -19.31
N SER A 34 10.69 5.23 -19.03
CA SER A 34 11.40 6.12 -18.11
C SER A 34 11.58 7.56 -18.62
N ALA A 35 11.35 7.82 -19.90
CA ALA A 35 11.51 9.16 -20.49
C ALA A 35 10.22 10.02 -20.43
N GLU A 36 9.04 9.42 -20.34
CA GLU A 36 7.76 10.12 -20.44
C GLU A 36 7.11 10.46 -19.08
N ALA A 37 7.62 9.89 -18.02
CA ALA A 37 7.10 10.12 -16.70
C ALA A 37 7.72 11.38 -16.10
N SER A 38 7.12 12.53 -16.30
CA SER A 38 7.18 13.58 -15.28
C SER A 38 6.47 13.04 -14.04
N LEU A 39 7.20 12.14 -13.34
CA LEU A 39 6.72 11.45 -12.16
C LEU A 39 6.36 12.51 -11.12
N ARG A 40 5.08 12.68 -10.89
CA ARG A 40 4.57 13.67 -9.96
C ARG A 40 4.69 13.14 -8.55
N LEU A 41 5.90 13.19 -7.99
CA LEU A 41 6.21 12.74 -6.64
C LEU A 41 5.17 13.21 -5.61
N VAL A 42 4.72 14.46 -5.73
CA VAL A 42 3.71 15.05 -4.83
C VAL A 42 2.39 14.27 -4.88
N GLU A 43 1.94 13.81 -6.06
CA GLU A 43 0.70 13.05 -6.18
C GLU A 43 0.83 11.66 -5.55
N PHE A 44 1.94 10.96 -5.78
CA PHE A 44 2.21 9.67 -5.14
C PHE A 44 2.36 9.79 -3.63
N SER A 45 3.07 10.81 -3.14
CA SER A 45 3.26 11.07 -1.71
C SER A 45 1.94 11.41 -1.03
N SER A 46 1.10 12.22 -1.66
CA SER A 46 -0.25 12.55 -1.16
C SER A 46 -1.14 11.31 -1.10
N LEU A 47 -1.18 10.53 -2.19
CA LEU A 47 -1.95 9.28 -2.23
C LEU A 47 -1.48 8.28 -1.17
N ARG A 48 -0.15 8.12 -1.01
CA ARG A 48 0.46 7.30 0.04
C ARG A 48 0.02 7.75 1.44
N GLY A 49 0.01 9.06 1.70
CA GLY A 49 -0.45 9.65 2.96
C GLY A 49 -1.89 9.21 3.27
N SER A 50 -2.81 9.42 2.33
CA SER A 50 -4.22 9.04 2.48
C SER A 50 -4.40 7.52 2.68
N ILE A 51 -3.65 6.69 1.96
CA ILE A 51 -3.68 5.23 2.14
C ILE A 51 -3.26 4.86 3.57
N ARG A 52 -2.21 5.46 4.11
CA ARG A 52 -1.74 5.19 5.47
C ARG A 52 -2.78 5.60 6.52
N GLU A 53 -3.43 6.75 6.36
CA GLU A 53 -4.50 7.19 7.25
C GLU A 53 -5.68 6.21 7.25
N LEU A 54 -6.09 5.72 6.07
CA LEU A 54 -7.17 4.72 5.96
C LEU A 54 -6.77 3.37 6.58
N LEU A 55 -5.53 2.93 6.39
CA LEU A 55 -5.01 1.71 7.01
C LEU A 55 -4.93 1.84 8.53
N ASP A 56 -4.45 2.95 9.06
CA ASP A 56 -4.39 3.21 10.51
C ASP A 56 -5.79 3.25 11.12
N ALA A 57 -6.77 3.90 10.45
CA ALA A 57 -8.17 3.89 10.87
C ALA A 57 -8.78 2.48 10.84
N SER A 58 -8.48 1.69 9.80
CA SER A 58 -8.92 0.28 9.70
C SER A 58 -8.39 -0.57 10.86
N ILE A 59 -7.10 -0.41 11.20
CA ILE A 59 -6.43 -1.16 12.26
C ILE A 59 -6.94 -0.72 13.63
N GLY A 60 -7.16 0.58 13.81
CA GLY A 60 -7.67 1.16 15.07
C GLY A 60 -9.17 0.99 15.27
N GLY A 61 -9.92 0.53 14.27
CA GLY A 61 -11.38 0.37 14.34
C GLY A 61 -12.14 1.70 14.34
N GLY A 62 -11.48 2.81 13.98
CA GLY A 62 -12.06 4.13 13.91
C GLY A 62 -12.75 4.45 12.58
N PRO A 63 -13.41 5.61 12.48
CA PRO A 63 -13.94 6.11 11.22
C PRO A 63 -12.81 6.51 10.29
N PHE A 64 -13.04 6.40 8.98
CA PHE A 64 -12.09 6.88 7.99
C PHE A 64 -12.05 8.42 7.99
N PRO A 65 -10.84 9.03 7.94
CA PRO A 65 -10.70 10.47 7.77
C PRO A 65 -11.32 10.93 6.45
N ALA A 66 -12.22 11.92 6.50
CA ALA A 66 -12.97 12.36 5.32
C ALA A 66 -12.06 12.82 4.19
N ALA A 67 -11.00 13.58 4.48
CA ALA A 67 -10.05 14.05 3.48
C ALA A 67 -9.30 12.89 2.79
N ALA A 68 -8.97 11.84 3.52
CA ALA A 68 -8.32 10.65 2.94
C ALA A 68 -9.29 9.90 2.01
N VAL A 69 -10.55 9.75 2.41
CA VAL A 69 -11.60 9.14 1.57
C VAL A 69 -11.81 9.95 0.29
N GLU A 70 -11.97 11.27 0.41
CA GLU A 70 -12.16 12.16 -0.72
C GLU A 70 -10.99 12.06 -1.72
N ARG A 71 -9.75 12.13 -1.21
CA ARG A 71 -8.55 12.02 -2.05
C ARG A 71 -8.47 10.69 -2.80
N ILE A 72 -8.74 9.58 -2.15
CA ILE A 72 -8.76 8.25 -2.80
C ILE A 72 -9.82 8.19 -3.88
N ASN A 73 -11.02 8.69 -3.60
CA ASN A 73 -12.13 8.71 -4.55
C ASN A 73 -11.84 9.62 -5.75
N GLU A 74 -11.27 10.81 -5.54
CA GLU A 74 -10.84 11.70 -6.61
C GLU A 74 -9.83 11.03 -7.55
N VAL A 75 -8.79 10.39 -6.98
CA VAL A 75 -7.77 9.71 -7.78
C VAL A 75 -8.36 8.52 -8.53
N SER A 76 -9.21 7.75 -7.88
CA SER A 76 -9.93 6.62 -8.50
C SER A 76 -10.81 7.04 -9.67
N ALA A 77 -11.49 8.18 -9.56
CA ALA A 77 -12.42 8.69 -10.58
C ALA A 77 -11.73 9.29 -11.82
N ARG A 78 -10.44 9.65 -11.74
CA ARG A 78 -9.70 10.24 -12.88
C ARG A 78 -9.56 9.29 -14.06
N VAL A 79 -9.55 7.98 -13.81
CA VAL A 79 -9.45 6.97 -14.85
C VAL A 79 -10.53 5.92 -14.62
N PRO A 80 -11.71 6.04 -15.26
CA PRO A 80 -12.75 5.04 -15.16
C PRO A 80 -12.29 3.67 -15.67
N ARG A 81 -12.74 2.61 -15.02
CA ARG A 81 -12.61 1.25 -15.53
C ARG A 81 -13.81 0.91 -16.41
N VAL A 82 -13.54 0.29 -17.55
CA VAL A 82 -14.59 -0.21 -18.44
C VAL A 82 -14.53 -1.73 -18.47
N LEU A 83 -15.70 -2.35 -18.33
CA LEU A 83 -15.85 -3.78 -18.49
C LEU A 83 -15.82 -4.12 -19.98
N ARG A 84 -14.99 -5.07 -20.36
CA ARG A 84 -14.85 -5.57 -21.74
C ARG A 84 -15.00 -7.09 -21.73
N LEU A 85 -15.39 -7.62 -22.88
CA LEU A 85 -15.31 -9.06 -23.13
C LEU A 85 -14.01 -9.31 -23.91
N GLU A 86 -13.09 -10.06 -23.32
CA GLU A 86 -11.82 -10.45 -23.94
C GLU A 86 -11.69 -11.97 -23.89
N GLY A 87 -11.55 -12.58 -25.07
CA GLY A 87 -11.61 -14.05 -25.16
C GLY A 87 -12.94 -14.58 -24.65
N ASP A 88 -12.89 -15.49 -23.68
CA ASP A 88 -14.08 -16.17 -23.13
C ASP A 88 -14.57 -15.57 -21.81
N GLY A 89 -14.02 -14.41 -21.37
CA GLY A 89 -14.35 -13.88 -20.05
C GLY A 89 -14.34 -12.34 -19.96
N PRO A 90 -14.94 -11.82 -18.85
CA PRO A 90 -14.92 -10.40 -18.58
C PRO A 90 -13.51 -9.94 -18.21
N SER A 91 -13.12 -8.80 -18.75
CA SER A 91 -11.88 -8.08 -18.45
C SER A 91 -12.22 -6.65 -18.04
N GLU A 92 -11.48 -6.09 -17.10
CA GLU A 92 -11.57 -4.67 -16.74
C GLU A 92 -10.32 -3.95 -17.23
N ALA A 93 -10.51 -2.93 -18.04
CA ALA A 93 -9.44 -2.10 -18.54
C ALA A 93 -9.63 -0.64 -18.14
N PRO A 94 -8.52 0.08 -17.82
CA PRO A 94 -8.60 1.52 -17.64
C PRO A 94 -8.95 2.20 -18.96
N LEU A 95 -9.83 3.17 -18.93
CA LEU A 95 -10.04 4.08 -20.06
C LEU A 95 -8.82 5.03 -20.08
N SER A 96 -8.00 4.94 -21.12
CA SER A 96 -6.66 5.55 -21.18
C SER A 96 -6.66 7.05 -20.87
N ALA A 97 -5.68 7.45 -20.03
CA ALA A 97 -5.41 8.85 -19.69
C ALA A 97 -3.90 9.11 -19.50
N GLY A 98 -3.06 8.27 -20.08
CA GLY A 98 -1.61 8.29 -19.86
C GLY A 98 -1.17 7.41 -18.68
N LEU A 99 0.13 7.16 -18.60
CA LEU A 99 0.71 6.18 -17.68
C LEU A 99 0.52 6.55 -16.20
N THR A 100 0.95 7.76 -15.80
CA THR A 100 0.88 8.20 -14.40
C THR A 100 -0.54 8.21 -13.82
N PRO A 101 -1.56 8.79 -14.48
CA PRO A 101 -2.95 8.70 -14.01
C PRO A 101 -3.44 7.26 -13.86
N VAL A 102 -3.10 6.37 -14.79
CA VAL A 102 -3.50 4.95 -14.73
C VAL A 102 -2.87 4.26 -13.52
N ILE A 103 -1.59 4.49 -13.26
CA ILE A 103 -0.90 3.91 -12.09
C ILE A 103 -1.54 4.38 -10.79
N LEU A 104 -1.74 5.70 -10.64
CA LEU A 104 -2.37 6.28 -9.45
C LEU A 104 -3.79 5.74 -9.24
N ALA A 105 -4.60 5.67 -10.30
CA ALA A 105 -5.94 5.12 -10.23
C ALA A 105 -5.95 3.64 -9.83
N ARG A 106 -5.05 2.83 -10.39
CA ARG A 106 -4.90 1.40 -10.01
C ARG A 106 -4.57 1.24 -8.54
N ILE A 107 -3.69 2.08 -7.99
CA ILE A 107 -3.36 2.08 -6.57
C ILE A 107 -4.59 2.48 -5.75
N ALA A 108 -5.32 3.52 -6.16
CA ALA A 108 -6.52 3.97 -5.46
C ALA A 108 -7.62 2.89 -5.47
N TRP A 109 -7.86 2.20 -6.60
CA TRP A 109 -8.83 1.10 -6.67
C TRP A 109 -8.45 -0.03 -5.71
N SER A 110 -7.18 -0.45 -5.72
CA SER A 110 -6.69 -1.49 -4.82
C SER A 110 -6.78 -1.06 -3.35
N ALA A 111 -6.60 0.24 -3.05
CA ALA A 111 -6.80 0.76 -1.70
C ALA A 111 -8.27 0.68 -1.28
N ILE A 112 -9.21 1.06 -2.16
CA ILE A 112 -10.66 0.95 -1.91
C ILE A 112 -11.05 -0.52 -1.65
N GLU A 113 -10.57 -1.44 -2.50
CA GLU A 113 -10.82 -2.87 -2.33
C GLU A 113 -10.27 -3.43 -1.02
N LEU A 114 -9.08 -2.98 -0.60
CA LEU A 114 -8.46 -3.41 0.65
C LEU A 114 -9.22 -2.89 1.88
N VAL A 115 -9.49 -1.57 1.95
CA VAL A 115 -10.09 -0.97 3.15
C VAL A 115 -11.61 -1.08 3.19
N GLY A 116 -12.26 -1.23 2.02
CA GLY A 116 -13.72 -1.43 1.90
C GLY A 116 -14.15 -2.88 1.85
N GLY A 117 -13.21 -3.80 1.56
CA GLY A 117 -13.47 -5.23 1.38
C GLY A 117 -13.22 -6.08 2.64
N PRO A 118 -13.31 -7.42 2.48
CA PRO A 118 -13.16 -8.36 3.59
C PRO A 118 -11.78 -8.35 4.22
N ASP A 119 -10.75 -7.95 3.50
CA ASP A 119 -9.37 -7.88 3.98
C ASP A 119 -9.13 -6.70 4.93
N ARG A 120 -10.07 -5.75 5.05
CA ARG A 120 -10.02 -4.66 6.02
C ARG A 120 -9.73 -5.15 7.43
N THR A 121 -10.45 -6.17 7.88
CA THR A 121 -10.29 -6.74 9.24
C THR A 121 -8.98 -7.50 9.43
N ARG A 122 -8.27 -7.78 8.34
CA ARG A 122 -7.00 -8.49 8.31
C ARG A 122 -5.79 -7.58 8.18
N ALA A 123 -6.01 -6.29 7.89
CA ALA A 123 -4.94 -5.29 7.86
C ALA A 123 -4.30 -5.15 9.25
N ARG A 124 -2.98 -5.12 9.30
CA ARG A 124 -2.18 -5.03 10.52
C ARG A 124 -0.98 -4.11 10.32
N ARG A 125 -0.48 -3.59 11.44
CA ARG A 125 0.80 -2.90 11.49
C ARG A 125 1.80 -3.73 12.29
N CYS A 126 2.96 -3.99 11.73
CA CYS A 126 3.99 -4.82 12.37
C CYS A 126 4.57 -4.11 13.60
N GLY A 127 4.43 -4.72 14.77
CA GLY A 127 4.95 -4.17 16.03
C GLY A 127 6.48 -4.13 16.14
N SER A 128 7.22 -4.72 15.17
CA SER A 128 8.68 -4.70 15.13
C SER A 128 9.25 -3.65 14.18
N CYS A 129 8.66 -3.47 12.99
CA CYS A 129 9.20 -2.57 11.95
C CYS A 129 8.21 -1.52 11.46
N GLY A 130 6.98 -1.50 11.97
CA GLY A 130 5.96 -0.51 11.61
C GLY A 130 5.31 -0.70 10.23
N ARG A 131 5.71 -1.69 9.43
CA ARG A 131 5.16 -1.94 8.08
C ARG A 131 3.72 -2.43 8.17
N TYR A 132 2.90 -1.99 7.22
CA TYR A 132 1.55 -2.52 7.00
C TYR A 132 1.62 -3.86 6.27
N PHE A 133 0.72 -4.78 6.63
CA PHE A 133 0.56 -6.07 5.97
C PHE A 133 -0.85 -6.60 6.16
N VAL A 134 -1.30 -7.47 5.27
CA VAL A 134 -2.53 -8.24 5.44
C VAL A 134 -2.16 -9.59 6.06
N SER A 135 -2.78 -9.91 7.18
CA SER A 135 -2.53 -11.17 7.86
C SER A 135 -3.39 -12.28 7.29
N THR A 136 -2.77 -13.43 6.99
CA THR A 136 -3.48 -14.64 6.62
C THR A 136 -4.04 -15.39 7.83
N ARG A 137 -3.59 -15.02 9.05
CA ARG A 137 -3.97 -15.65 10.32
C ARG A 137 -4.26 -14.57 11.36
N SER A 138 -5.31 -14.75 12.15
CA SER A 138 -5.77 -13.76 13.13
C SER A 138 -4.75 -13.43 14.21
N ASP A 139 -3.88 -14.37 14.55
CA ASP A 139 -2.87 -14.29 15.62
C ASP A 139 -1.52 -13.70 15.16
N ARG A 140 -1.36 -13.42 13.85
CA ARG A 140 -0.09 -12.93 13.31
C ARG A 140 0.12 -11.44 13.63
N LEU A 141 1.13 -11.15 14.46
CA LEU A 141 1.48 -9.80 14.92
C LEU A 141 2.65 -9.17 14.15
N TRP A 142 3.37 -9.94 13.32
CA TRP A 142 4.56 -9.49 12.60
C TRP A 142 4.45 -9.77 11.11
N CYS A 143 4.98 -8.87 10.30
CA CYS A 143 4.93 -9.00 8.84
C CYS A 143 5.80 -10.16 8.32
N SER A 144 6.81 -10.60 9.09
CA SER A 144 7.71 -11.69 8.72
C SER A 144 8.21 -12.46 9.95
N ASN A 145 8.76 -13.66 9.71
CA ASN A 145 9.43 -14.46 10.75
C ASN A 145 10.64 -13.71 11.33
N ALA A 146 11.37 -12.95 10.53
CA ALA A 146 12.50 -12.15 10.97
C ALA A 146 12.09 -11.09 12.01
N CYS A 147 10.96 -10.40 11.78
CA CYS A 147 10.41 -9.44 12.74
C CYS A 147 9.97 -10.11 14.04
N GLY A 148 9.34 -11.29 13.97
CA GLY A 148 8.98 -12.08 15.14
C GLY A 148 10.19 -12.53 15.95
N ASN A 149 11.24 -13.00 15.27
CA ASN A 149 12.49 -13.41 15.91
C ASN A 149 13.18 -12.22 16.60
N ARG A 150 13.28 -11.07 15.93
CA ARG A 150 13.85 -9.85 16.51
C ARG A 150 13.16 -9.45 17.81
N THR A 151 11.83 -9.50 17.83
CA THR A 151 11.05 -9.17 19.03
C THR A 151 11.28 -10.18 20.16
N ARG A 152 11.36 -11.49 19.85
CA ARG A 152 11.66 -12.52 20.86
C ARG A 152 13.04 -12.33 21.48
N VAL A 153 14.05 -12.09 20.65
CA VAL A 153 15.42 -11.84 21.10
C VAL A 153 15.49 -10.59 21.98
N ALA A 154 14.88 -9.49 21.55
CA ALA A 154 14.85 -8.25 22.34
C ALA A 154 14.19 -8.45 23.72
N ARG A 155 13.07 -9.17 23.79
CA ARG A 155 12.40 -9.51 25.07
C ARG A 155 13.28 -10.39 25.97
N HIS A 156 13.99 -11.35 25.39
CA HIS A 156 14.91 -12.20 26.15
C HIS A 156 16.06 -11.38 26.78
N HIS A 157 16.68 -10.48 26.00
CA HIS A 157 17.73 -9.59 26.52
C HIS A 157 17.21 -8.63 27.60
N ALA A 158 16.00 -8.05 27.42
CA ALA A 158 15.40 -7.18 28.42
C ALA A 158 15.19 -7.90 29.77
N ARG A 159 14.69 -9.14 29.74
CA ARG A 159 14.50 -9.95 30.97
C ARG A 159 15.83 -10.21 31.68
N ARG A 160 16.88 -10.55 30.92
CA ARG A 160 18.22 -10.80 31.54
C ARG A 160 18.81 -9.55 32.22
N ARG A 161 18.57 -8.34 31.66
CA ARG A 161 19.05 -7.11 32.29
C ARG A 161 18.33 -6.78 33.62
N VAL A 162 17.07 -7.16 33.75
CA VAL A 162 16.29 -6.95 34.98
C VAL A 162 16.64 -7.98 36.04
N SER A 163 17.14 -9.15 35.64
CA SER A 163 17.50 -10.26 36.57
C SER A 163 18.99 -10.30 36.94
N ALA A 164 19.79 -9.32 36.51
CA ALA A 164 21.17 -9.18 36.94
C ALA A 164 21.18 -8.36 38.25
N PRO A 165 21.79 -8.88 39.36
CA PRO A 165 21.85 -8.23 40.66
C PRO A 165 22.75 -7.00 40.64
#